data_6740b85b16d43035dcaafb6661645f8c
#
_entry.id   6740b85b16d43035dcaafb6661645f8c
#
_cell.length_a   1.000
_cell.length_b   1.000
_cell.length_c   1.000
_cell.angle_alpha   90.00
_cell.angle_beta   90.00
_cell.angle_gamma   90.00
#
_symmetry.space_group_name_H-M   'P 1'
#
loop_
_entity.id
_entity.type
_entity.pdbx_description
1 polymer ?
#
loop_
_entity_poly.entity_id
_entity_poly.type
_entity_poly.pdbx_seq_one_letter_code
_entity_poly.pdbx_strand_id
1 'polypeptide(L)'
;MTATKPLVILKETILAGESKTINMEIAKLHTMNKLKIPIIVERSKLDGPTVLFTACLHGDEINGTEIVRQLIVQKINKPKRGTIICIPIINIFGFINKTREFPDGRDLNRVFPGSKTGSLASRFA
;
A
#
# COMPACT_ATOMS: atom_id res chain seq x y z
N MET A 1 -10.25 11.92 21.96
CA MET A 1 -9.73 13.18 21.38
C MET A 1 -9.92 13.17 19.88
N THR A 2 -10.29 14.26 19.33
CA THR A 2 -10.37 14.42 17.87
C THR A 2 -8.96 14.49 17.27
N ALA A 3 -8.73 13.83 16.13
CA ALA A 3 -7.46 13.91 15.41
C ALA A 3 -7.31 15.32 14.83
N THR A 4 -6.32 16.07 15.33
CA THR A 4 -6.13 17.48 14.94
C THR A 4 -5.08 17.69 13.86
N LYS A 5 -4.10 16.78 13.77
CA LYS A 5 -3.02 16.90 12.79
C LYS A 5 -3.37 16.17 11.49
N PRO A 6 -3.15 16.77 10.31
CA PRO A 6 -3.32 16.07 9.06
C PRO A 6 -2.31 14.92 8.94
N LEU A 7 -2.73 13.81 8.32
CA LEU A 7 -1.85 12.72 7.92
C LEU A 7 -1.39 12.98 6.48
N VAL A 8 -0.11 12.86 6.22
CA VAL A 8 0.45 13.03 4.87
C VAL A 8 1.07 11.71 4.41
N ILE A 9 0.59 11.19 3.28
CA ILE A 9 1.11 9.98 2.63
C ILE A 9 1.39 10.33 1.17
N LEU A 10 2.61 10.11 0.69
CA LEU A 10 3.02 10.39 -0.70
C LEU A 10 2.59 11.79 -1.18
N LYS A 11 2.79 12.82 -0.36
CA LYS A 11 2.39 14.22 -0.59
C LYS A 11 0.87 14.48 -0.59
N GLU A 12 0.06 13.45 -0.40
CA GLU A 12 -1.38 13.57 -0.25
C GLU A 12 -1.76 13.79 1.22
N THR A 13 -2.59 14.79 1.46
CA THR A 13 -3.10 15.10 2.81
C THR A 13 -4.42 14.39 3.04
N ILE A 14 -4.55 13.74 4.20
CA ILE A 14 -5.76 13.04 4.64
C ILE A 14 -6.22 13.67 5.96
N LEU A 15 -7.42 14.23 5.95
CA LEU A 15 -8.02 14.87 7.12
C LEU A 15 -8.69 13.85 8.04
N ALA A 16 -8.97 14.26 9.28
CA ALA A 16 -9.71 13.44 10.22
C ALA A 16 -11.13 13.13 9.69
N GLY A 17 -11.50 11.86 9.70
CA GLY A 17 -12.78 11.38 9.18
C GLY A 17 -12.83 11.19 7.67
N GLU A 18 -11.69 11.32 6.99
CA GLU A 18 -11.60 11.17 5.52
C GLU A 18 -11.25 9.74 5.12
N SER A 19 -11.89 9.29 4.03
CA SER A 19 -11.54 8.08 3.30
C SER A 19 -10.89 8.50 1.97
N LYS A 20 -9.70 7.99 1.67
CA LYS A 20 -8.97 8.35 0.46
C LYS A 20 -8.28 7.17 -0.17
N THR A 21 -8.32 7.09 -1.50
CA THR A 21 -7.49 6.16 -2.28
C THR A 21 -6.40 6.94 -2.98
N ILE A 22 -5.14 6.59 -2.68
CA ILE A 22 -3.95 7.16 -3.30
C ILE A 22 -3.43 6.13 -4.30
N ASN A 23 -3.17 6.55 -5.54
CA ASN A 23 -2.58 5.70 -6.57
C ASN A 23 -1.09 6.03 -6.70
N MET A 24 -0.24 5.19 -6.13
CA MET A 24 1.20 5.32 -6.27
C MET A 24 1.65 4.85 -7.65
N GLU A 25 2.13 5.78 -8.47
CA GLU A 25 2.67 5.46 -9.79
C GLU A 25 4.09 4.88 -9.64
N ILE A 26 4.32 3.68 -10.19
CA ILE A 26 5.59 2.97 -10.07
C ILE A 26 6.32 2.78 -11.39
N ALA A 27 5.60 2.75 -12.51
CA ALA A 27 6.18 2.59 -13.84
C ALA A 27 5.24 3.11 -14.92
N LYS A 28 5.81 3.45 -16.06
CA LYS A 28 5.09 3.73 -17.31
C LYS A 28 5.39 2.59 -18.29
N LEU A 29 4.34 1.94 -18.75
CA LEU A 29 4.46 0.85 -19.73
C LEU A 29 4.69 1.41 -21.15
N HIS A 30 5.19 0.59 -22.06
CA HIS A 30 5.34 0.96 -23.48
C HIS A 30 4.03 1.35 -24.16
N THR A 31 2.89 0.86 -23.63
CA THR A 31 1.53 1.25 -24.06
C THR A 31 1.12 2.65 -23.60
N MET A 32 2.02 3.41 -22.99
CA MET A 32 1.79 4.71 -22.35
C MET A 32 0.91 4.66 -21.08
N ASN A 33 0.38 3.50 -20.71
CA ASN A 33 -0.35 3.31 -19.46
C ASN A 33 0.60 3.34 -18.26
N LYS A 34 0.14 3.94 -17.17
CA LYS A 34 0.88 3.99 -15.92
C LYS A 34 0.50 2.81 -15.05
N LEU A 35 1.49 2.10 -14.53
CA LEU A 35 1.29 1.07 -13.53
C LEU A 35 1.19 1.72 -12.16
N LYS A 36 0.09 1.46 -11.45
CA LYS A 36 -0.23 2.10 -10.16
C LYS A 36 -0.52 1.05 -9.11
N ILE A 37 -0.11 1.35 -7.88
CA ILE A 37 -0.48 0.58 -6.69
C ILE A 37 -1.50 1.41 -5.91
N PRO A 38 -2.71 0.89 -5.66
CA PRO A 38 -3.70 1.57 -4.84
C PRO A 38 -3.34 1.45 -3.35
N ILE A 39 -3.41 2.58 -2.65
CA ILE A 39 -3.27 2.69 -1.21
C ILE A 39 -4.58 3.23 -0.67
N ILE A 40 -5.32 2.39 0.04
CA ILE A 40 -6.64 2.73 0.58
C ILE A 40 -6.48 3.17 2.03
N VAL A 41 -6.86 4.39 2.32
CA VAL A 41 -6.73 4.99 3.66
C VAL A 41 -8.12 5.29 4.21
N GLU A 42 -8.39 4.74 5.39
CA GLU A 42 -9.58 5.03 6.17
C GLU A 42 -9.16 5.67 7.50
N ARG A 43 -9.55 6.92 7.70
CA ARG A 43 -9.16 7.67 8.89
C ARG A 43 -10.38 8.08 9.71
N SER A 44 -10.39 7.70 10.98
CA SER A 44 -11.42 8.13 11.95
C SER A 44 -11.29 9.62 12.27
N LYS A 45 -12.41 10.21 12.76
CA LYS A 45 -12.39 11.53 13.40
C LYS A 45 -11.64 11.51 14.74
N LEU A 46 -11.56 10.35 15.38
CA LEU A 46 -10.92 10.19 16.68
C LEU A 46 -9.46 9.79 16.50
N ASP A 47 -8.59 10.41 17.30
CA ASP A 47 -7.18 10.07 17.32
C ASP A 47 -6.93 8.64 17.82
N GLY A 48 -5.87 8.01 17.32
CA GLY A 48 -5.53 6.63 17.66
C GLY A 48 -4.38 6.09 16.81
N PRO A 49 -4.11 4.79 16.93
CA PRO A 49 -3.00 4.16 16.21
C PRO A 49 -3.22 4.14 14.70
N THR A 50 -2.12 4.08 13.96
CA THR A 50 -2.11 3.80 12.53
C THR A 50 -1.73 2.34 12.32
N VAL A 51 -2.55 1.59 11.59
CA VAL A 51 -2.33 0.19 11.25
C VAL A 51 -2.22 0.06 9.74
N LEU A 52 -1.17 -0.61 9.28
CA LEU A 52 -0.91 -0.88 7.87
C LEU A 52 -1.11 -2.37 7.58
N PHE A 53 -1.98 -2.67 6.62
CA PHE A 53 -2.14 -4.00 6.03
C PHE A 53 -1.55 -4.01 4.63
N THR A 54 -0.53 -4.83 4.42
CA THR A 54 0.07 -5.07 3.10
C THR A 54 -0.15 -6.52 2.69
N ALA A 55 -0.34 -6.76 1.41
CA ALA A 55 -0.47 -8.09 0.85
C ALA A 55 0.30 -8.20 -0.47
N CYS A 56 0.52 -9.44 -0.92
CA CYS A 56 1.24 -9.73 -2.15
C CYS A 56 2.64 -9.10 -2.17
N LEU A 57 3.38 -9.27 -1.09
CA LEU A 57 4.79 -8.92 -0.99
C LEU A 57 5.64 -9.78 -1.94
N HIS A 58 5.29 -11.06 -2.03
CA HIS A 58 5.70 -11.97 -3.09
C HIS A 58 4.56 -12.07 -4.11
N GLY A 59 4.87 -11.89 -5.39
CA GLY A 59 3.85 -11.74 -6.42
C GLY A 59 2.97 -12.97 -6.66
N ASP A 60 3.43 -14.14 -6.28
CA ASP A 60 2.73 -15.43 -6.40
C ASP A 60 1.88 -15.77 -5.15
N GLU A 61 1.98 -15.01 -4.07
CA GLU A 61 1.23 -15.21 -2.82
C GLU A 61 -0.04 -14.34 -2.79
N ILE A 62 -1.10 -14.79 -3.45
CA ILE A 62 -2.31 -14.00 -3.70
C ILE A 62 -3.39 -14.07 -2.59
N ASN A 63 -3.29 -15.00 -1.65
CA ASN A 63 -4.29 -15.16 -0.59
C ASN A 63 -4.44 -13.90 0.27
N GLY A 64 -3.32 -13.25 0.58
CA GLY A 64 -3.33 -11.98 1.33
C GLY A 64 -4.07 -10.86 0.60
N THR A 65 -3.96 -10.81 -0.73
CA THR A 65 -4.69 -9.85 -1.56
C THR A 65 -6.20 -10.03 -1.42
N GLU A 66 -6.68 -11.27 -1.44
CA GLU A 66 -8.11 -11.55 -1.24
C GLU A 66 -8.56 -11.20 0.18
N ILE A 67 -7.74 -11.48 1.20
CA ILE A 67 -8.03 -11.07 2.58
C ILE A 67 -8.21 -9.55 2.67
N VAL A 68 -7.25 -8.78 2.14
CA VAL A 68 -7.33 -7.31 2.16
C VAL A 68 -8.53 -6.80 1.34
N ARG A 69 -8.80 -7.43 0.19
CA ARG A 69 -9.99 -7.10 -0.62
C ARG A 69 -11.28 -7.30 0.18
N GLN A 70 -11.40 -8.40 0.92
CA GLN A 70 -12.56 -8.67 1.78
C GLN A 70 -12.69 -7.67 2.91
N LEU A 71 -11.60 -7.28 3.56
CA LEU A 71 -11.61 -6.21 4.58
C LEU A 71 -12.22 -4.92 4.03
N ILE A 72 -11.86 -4.56 2.80
CA ILE A 72 -12.35 -3.34 2.13
C ILE A 72 -13.82 -3.46 1.75
N VAL A 73 -14.20 -4.55 1.07
CA VAL A 73 -15.58 -4.77 0.60
C VAL A 73 -16.56 -4.84 1.77
N GLN A 74 -16.19 -5.51 2.84
CA GLN A 74 -17.00 -5.64 4.04
C GLN A 74 -16.89 -4.42 4.97
N LYS A 75 -16.11 -3.39 4.60
CA LYS A 75 -15.89 -2.16 5.39
C LYS A 75 -15.31 -2.40 6.79
N ILE A 76 -14.61 -3.52 6.98
CA ILE A 76 -13.92 -3.85 8.23
C ILE A 76 -12.71 -2.93 8.43
N ASN A 77 -12.14 -2.40 7.35
CA ASN A 77 -11.02 -1.45 7.36
C ASN A 77 -11.42 -0.03 7.84
N LYS A 78 -12.64 0.17 8.32
CA LYS A 78 -13.09 1.46 8.89
C LYS A 78 -12.83 1.49 10.40
N PRO A 79 -11.81 2.25 10.87
CA PRO A 79 -11.48 2.26 12.29
C PRO A 79 -12.46 3.10 13.09
N LYS A 80 -12.76 2.67 14.33
CA LYS A 80 -13.48 3.49 15.29
C LYS A 80 -12.63 4.68 15.75
N ARG A 81 -11.30 4.51 15.80
CA ARG A 81 -10.30 5.55 16.10
C ARG A 81 -9.00 5.25 15.37
N GLY A 82 -8.21 6.29 15.10
CA GLY A 82 -6.94 6.15 14.38
C GLY A 82 -7.12 5.99 12.87
N THR A 83 -6.21 5.27 12.24
CA THR A 83 -6.15 5.12 10.77
C THR A 83 -5.86 3.68 10.39
N ILE A 84 -6.53 3.18 9.36
CA ILE A 84 -6.19 1.93 8.70
C ILE A 84 -5.78 2.22 7.27
N ILE A 85 -4.65 1.68 6.86
CA ILE A 85 -4.09 1.78 5.52
C ILE A 85 -4.03 0.37 4.94
N CYS A 86 -4.59 0.18 3.75
CA CYS A 86 -4.59 -1.10 3.05
C CYS A 86 -3.87 -0.97 1.71
N ILE A 87 -2.89 -1.85 1.47
CA ILE A 87 -2.20 -2.00 0.19
C ILE A 87 -2.42 -3.45 -0.28
N PRO A 88 -3.44 -3.72 -1.13
CA PRO A 88 -3.81 -5.09 -1.50
C PRO A 88 -2.75 -5.84 -2.28
N ILE A 89 -1.93 -5.13 -3.07
CA ILE A 89 -0.85 -5.70 -3.88
C ILE A 89 0.34 -4.74 -3.79
N ILE A 90 1.39 -5.15 -3.08
CA ILE A 90 2.60 -4.31 -2.98
C ILE A 90 3.59 -4.62 -4.11
N ASN A 91 3.79 -5.90 -4.44
CA ASN A 91 4.64 -6.34 -5.54
C ASN A 91 3.81 -6.59 -6.81
N ILE A 92 3.37 -5.51 -7.45
CA ILE A 92 2.50 -5.61 -8.62
C ILE A 92 3.19 -6.24 -9.83
N PHE A 93 4.51 -6.07 -9.98
CA PHE A 93 5.27 -6.71 -11.05
C PHE A 93 5.28 -8.24 -10.89
N GLY A 94 5.59 -8.72 -9.68
CA GLY A 94 5.54 -10.14 -9.38
C GLY A 94 4.13 -10.70 -9.51
N PHE A 95 3.11 -9.96 -9.12
CA PHE A 95 1.71 -10.35 -9.28
C PHE A 95 1.33 -10.57 -10.76
N ILE A 96 1.68 -9.63 -11.64
CA ILE A 96 1.40 -9.72 -13.07
C ILE A 96 2.16 -10.89 -13.71
N ASN A 97 3.43 -11.07 -13.34
CA ASN A 97 4.31 -12.09 -13.89
C ASN A 97 4.18 -13.45 -13.19
N LYS A 98 3.40 -13.54 -12.12
CA LYS A 98 3.25 -14.74 -11.27
C LYS A 98 4.59 -15.23 -10.71
N THR A 99 5.43 -14.30 -10.32
CA THR A 99 6.76 -14.54 -9.76
C THR A 99 6.85 -14.06 -8.32
N ARG A 100 7.74 -14.68 -7.54
CA ARG A 100 7.99 -14.30 -6.14
C ARG A 100 8.73 -12.97 -6.04
N GLU A 101 9.77 -12.81 -6.85
CA GLU A 101 10.75 -11.75 -6.77
C GLU A 101 10.23 -10.41 -7.33
N PHE A 102 10.94 -9.35 -6.96
CA PHE A 102 10.84 -8.04 -7.59
C PHE A 102 11.58 -8.03 -8.95
N PRO A 103 11.33 -7.08 -9.87
CA PRO A 103 11.94 -7.11 -11.23
C PRO A 103 13.47 -7.18 -11.28
N ASP A 104 14.16 -6.75 -10.23
CA ASP A 104 15.62 -6.84 -10.12
C ASP A 104 16.12 -8.19 -9.54
N GLY A 105 15.23 -9.18 -9.42
CA GLY A 105 15.52 -10.51 -8.91
C GLY A 105 15.66 -10.61 -7.39
N ARG A 106 15.38 -9.55 -6.66
CA ARG A 106 15.47 -9.52 -5.19
C ARG A 106 14.16 -9.91 -4.53
N ASP A 107 14.27 -10.55 -3.38
CA ASP A 107 13.14 -10.77 -2.48
C ASP A 107 12.82 -9.44 -1.76
N LEU A 108 11.66 -8.86 -2.06
CA LEU A 108 11.24 -7.58 -1.49
C LEU A 108 11.17 -7.62 0.04
N ASN A 109 10.86 -8.78 0.62
CA ASN A 109 10.81 -8.98 2.07
C ASN A 109 12.18 -8.93 2.76
N ARG A 110 13.28 -8.88 2.00
CA ARG A 110 14.65 -8.79 2.51
C ARG A 110 15.26 -7.39 2.42
N VAL A 111 14.52 -6.43 1.86
CA VAL A 111 15.06 -5.09 1.56
C VAL A 111 14.41 -3.97 2.38
N PHE A 112 13.36 -4.25 3.12
CA PHE A 112 12.79 -3.26 4.05
C PHE A 112 13.77 -2.93 5.18
N PRO A 113 13.81 -1.67 5.61
CA PRO A 113 12.97 -0.52 5.32
C PRO A 113 13.32 0.25 4.03
N GLY A 114 14.16 -0.31 3.19
CA GLY A 114 14.55 0.31 1.94
C GLY A 114 15.73 1.29 2.06
N SER A 115 16.06 1.92 0.93
CA SER A 115 17.15 2.89 0.84
C SER A 115 16.92 3.84 -0.32
N LYS A 116 17.25 5.12 -0.15
CA LYS A 116 17.16 6.12 -1.23
C LYS A 116 18.15 5.82 -2.38
N THR A 117 19.23 5.14 -2.07
CA THR A 117 20.29 4.74 -3.00
C THR A 117 20.48 3.24 -2.90
N GLY A 118 20.33 2.50 -3.96
CA GLY A 118 20.46 1.04 -3.91
C GLY A 118 19.79 0.37 -5.09
N SER A 119 19.53 -0.92 -4.94
CA SER A 119 18.79 -1.69 -5.95
C SER A 119 17.38 -1.12 -6.17
N LEU A 120 16.75 -1.53 -7.27
CA LEU A 120 15.37 -1.13 -7.57
C LEU A 120 14.42 -1.51 -6.41
N ALA A 121 14.55 -2.75 -5.91
CA ALA A 121 13.77 -3.22 -4.77
C ALA A 121 13.99 -2.37 -3.51
N SER A 122 15.25 -2.03 -3.19
CA SER A 122 15.57 -1.20 -2.01
C SER A 122 15.03 0.22 -2.11
N ARG A 123 14.98 0.79 -3.31
CA ARG A 123 14.41 2.13 -3.53
C ARG A 123 12.89 2.14 -3.53
N PHE A 124 12.29 0.99 -3.81
CA PHE A 124 10.85 0.81 -3.75
C PHE A 124 10.36 0.58 -2.31
N ALA A 125 11.09 -0.20 -1.51
CA ALA A 125 10.76 -0.50 -0.12
C ALA A 125 10.95 0.73 0.78
#